data_3972b23f6658a204f727c64879be8cb1
#
_entry.id   3972b23f6658a204f727c64879be8cb1
#
_cell.length_a   1.000
_cell.length_b   1.000
_cell.length_c   1.000
_cell.angle_alpha   90.00
_cell.angle_beta   90.00
_cell.angle_gamma   90.00
#
_symmetry.space_group_name_H-M   'P 1'
#
loop_
_entity.id
_entity.type
_entity.pdbx_description
1 polymer ?
#
loop_
_entity_poly.entity_id
_entity_poly.type
_entity_poly.pdbx_seq_one_letter_code
_entity_poly.pdbx_strand_id
1 'polypeptide(L)'
;RQGTLGAPMIWAQSNIVLRQSGTGVSAFNEIAAKAKEDLGITMEMTALDSDSVVQKVATQPKAFDIADIEYWMCKKVWPIGNLQAMDTSKIANYDKIVGIFKNGKLTPTSTIAQGTAPHTVSFVEGANGKSFSSEETGWMTMIPTIYNADTLGIRPDLINRPINTWAELLNPEFKGKASILDISSIGIMDMAMVCEAMGEIQYGDKGNMTKEEIDKTIGIFTEAKKAGQFRAFWKSFDESVNLMASGEVVIQSMWSPAITAVRSKGIPCVYQPLKEGYR
;
A
#
# COMPACT_ATOMS: atom_id res chain seq x y z
N ARG A 1 11.43 39.89 17.61
CA ARG A 1 10.30 39.84 18.55
C ARG A 1 9.38 38.74 18.09
N GLN A 2 9.23 37.76 18.92
CA GLN A 2 8.38 36.61 18.81
C GLN A 2 6.93 37.02 18.56
N GLY A 3 6.38 36.65 17.43
CA GLY A 3 4.96 36.62 17.21
C GLY A 3 4.40 35.42 17.95
N THR A 4 3.73 35.66 19.04
CA THR A 4 2.94 34.67 19.76
C THR A 4 1.81 34.21 18.85
N LEU A 5 1.91 32.96 18.45
CA LEU A 5 0.86 32.24 17.76
C LEU A 5 -0.38 32.13 18.67
N GLY A 6 -1.40 32.95 18.41
CA GLY A 6 -2.69 32.88 19.08
C GLY A 6 -3.55 31.67 18.70
N ALA A 7 -3.01 30.74 17.91
CA ALA A 7 -3.71 29.54 17.46
C ALA A 7 -3.86 28.41 18.49
N PRO A 8 -2.90 28.15 19.40
CA PRO A 8 -3.01 27.02 20.31
C PRO A 8 -4.17 27.08 21.30
N MET A 9 -4.59 28.28 21.71
CA MET A 9 -5.62 28.40 22.74
C MET A 9 -7.04 28.12 22.25
N ILE A 10 -7.33 28.29 20.98
CA ILE A 10 -8.66 28.01 20.44
C ILE A 10 -8.92 26.52 20.34
N TRP A 11 -7.90 25.74 20.00
CA TRP A 11 -8.00 24.28 19.85
C TRP A 11 -8.02 23.56 21.21
N ALA A 12 -7.35 24.08 22.22
CA ALA A 12 -7.33 23.49 23.56
C ALA A 12 -8.70 23.52 24.28
N GLN A 13 -9.68 24.28 23.77
CA GLN A 13 -11.03 24.37 24.32
C GLN A 13 -12.10 23.62 23.51
N SER A 14 -11.76 23.07 22.34
CA SER A 14 -12.72 22.32 21.51
C SER A 14 -12.55 20.82 21.72
N ASN A 15 -13.61 20.15 22.21
CA ASN A 15 -13.69 18.67 22.22
C ASN A 15 -13.93 18.17 20.78
N ILE A 16 -12.98 18.44 19.89
CA ILE A 16 -13.06 17.96 18.51
C ILE A 16 -12.78 16.47 18.51
N VAL A 17 -13.71 15.72 17.95
CA VAL A 17 -13.56 14.30 17.67
C VAL A 17 -13.51 14.13 16.15
N LEU A 18 -12.44 13.50 15.64
CA LEU A 18 -12.32 13.15 14.23
C LEU A 18 -12.42 11.63 14.09
N ARG A 19 -13.32 11.19 13.23
CA ARG A 19 -13.52 9.77 12.92
C ARG A 19 -12.70 9.40 11.70
N GLN A 20 -11.71 8.55 11.89
CA GLN A 20 -10.91 8.01 10.80
C GLN A 20 -11.34 6.59 10.47
N SER A 21 -11.44 6.27 9.19
CA SER A 21 -11.70 4.92 8.69
C SER A 21 -10.65 4.57 7.65
N GLY A 22 -10.04 3.39 7.79
CA GLY A 22 -8.96 2.99 6.91
C GLY A 22 -8.49 1.56 7.13
N THR A 23 -7.44 1.16 6.42
CA THR A 23 -6.91 -0.21 6.46
C THR A 23 -6.12 -0.52 7.73
N GLY A 24 -5.81 0.49 8.54
CA GLY A 24 -5.13 0.31 9.83
C GLY A 24 -3.63 0.02 9.73
N VAL A 25 -3.04 0.14 8.54
CA VAL A 25 -1.60 -0.10 8.34
C VAL A 25 -0.74 1.12 8.65
N SER A 26 -1.32 2.31 8.76
CA SER A 26 -0.63 3.51 9.22
C SER A 26 -0.48 3.48 10.76
N ALA A 27 0.50 4.24 11.28
CA ALA A 27 0.81 4.32 12.71
C ALA A 27 -0.31 5.02 13.52
N PHE A 28 -1.45 4.42 13.56
CA PHE A 28 -2.70 4.95 14.08
C PHE A 28 -2.60 5.45 15.52
N ASN A 29 -2.18 4.57 16.41
CA ASN A 29 -2.17 4.88 17.85
C ASN A 29 -1.23 6.06 18.15
N GLU A 30 -0.08 6.10 17.47
CA GLU A 30 0.91 7.15 17.62
C GLU A 30 0.38 8.49 17.09
N ILE A 31 -0.29 8.47 15.93
CA ILE A 31 -0.91 9.67 15.35
C ILE A 31 -2.03 10.18 16.26
N ALA A 32 -2.89 9.30 16.77
CA ALA A 32 -3.98 9.68 17.67
C ALA A 32 -3.46 10.26 18.99
N ALA A 33 -2.44 9.63 19.58
CA ALA A 33 -1.79 10.12 20.80
C ALA A 33 -1.18 11.51 20.58
N LYS A 34 -0.48 11.69 19.45
CA LYS A 34 0.16 12.97 19.13
C LYS A 34 -0.86 14.06 18.79
N ALA A 35 -1.94 13.73 18.09
CA ALA A 35 -3.04 14.67 17.82
C ALA A 35 -3.70 15.15 19.12
N LYS A 36 -3.83 14.25 20.10
CA LYS A 36 -4.38 14.61 21.42
C LYS A 36 -3.43 15.52 22.19
N GLU A 37 -2.15 15.18 22.21
CA GLU A 37 -1.11 15.94 22.89
C GLU A 37 -0.94 17.35 22.31
N ASP A 38 -0.75 17.45 20.99
CA ASP A 38 -0.36 18.69 20.33
C ASP A 38 -1.55 19.61 20.01
N LEU A 39 -2.71 19.01 19.70
CA LEU A 39 -3.86 19.74 19.16
C LEU A 39 -5.13 19.65 20.02
N GLY A 40 -5.14 18.81 21.04
CA GLY A 40 -6.34 18.55 21.85
C GLY A 40 -7.43 17.75 21.11
N ILE A 41 -7.13 17.21 19.93
CA ILE A 41 -8.07 16.48 19.07
C ILE A 41 -8.12 15.01 19.52
N THR A 42 -9.33 14.49 19.70
CA THR A 42 -9.54 13.05 19.88
C THR A 42 -9.77 12.40 18.51
N MET A 43 -9.05 11.34 18.22
CA MET A 43 -9.26 10.55 17.01
C MET A 43 -9.91 9.22 17.35
N GLU A 44 -11.01 8.92 16.68
CA GLU A 44 -11.68 7.62 16.74
C GLU A 44 -11.35 6.84 15.45
N MET A 45 -10.83 5.64 15.63
CA MET A 45 -10.23 4.85 14.56
C MET A 45 -11.07 3.60 14.30
N THR A 46 -11.45 3.39 13.04
CA THR A 46 -12.12 2.18 12.57
C THR A 46 -11.25 1.51 11.51
N ALA A 47 -10.63 0.39 11.85
CA ALA A 47 -9.91 -0.45 10.90
C ALA A 47 -10.89 -1.31 10.10
N LEU A 48 -10.70 -1.37 8.78
CA LEU A 48 -11.52 -2.09 7.82
C LEU A 48 -10.58 -2.76 6.79
N ASP A 49 -11.06 -3.81 6.14
CA ASP A 49 -10.39 -4.33 4.94
C ASP A 49 -10.52 -3.35 3.77
N SER A 50 -9.66 -3.50 2.76
CA SER A 50 -9.56 -2.57 1.64
C SER A 50 -10.88 -2.37 0.88
N ASP A 51 -11.64 -3.44 0.65
CA ASP A 51 -12.93 -3.34 -0.08
C ASP A 51 -13.99 -2.65 0.78
N SER A 52 -14.02 -2.93 2.07
CA SER A 52 -14.93 -2.28 3.03
C SER A 52 -14.62 -0.79 3.18
N VAL A 53 -13.35 -0.37 3.15
CA VAL A 53 -12.97 1.05 3.14
C VAL A 53 -13.49 1.72 1.88
N VAL A 54 -13.27 1.15 0.70
CA VAL A 54 -13.77 1.70 -0.57
C VAL A 54 -15.29 1.83 -0.54
N GLN A 55 -16.00 0.81 -0.09
CA GLN A 55 -17.46 0.83 0.03
C GLN A 55 -17.93 1.92 0.99
N LYS A 56 -17.30 2.03 2.17
CA LYS A 56 -17.67 3.05 3.17
C LYS A 56 -17.45 4.47 2.64
N VAL A 57 -16.31 4.74 2.00
CA VAL A 57 -16.04 6.06 1.39
C VAL A 57 -17.06 6.37 0.30
N ALA A 58 -17.42 5.38 -0.51
CA ALA A 58 -18.36 5.56 -1.61
C ALA A 58 -19.82 5.80 -1.14
N THR A 59 -20.25 5.13 -0.06
CA THR A 59 -21.68 5.08 0.29
C THR A 59 -22.04 5.79 1.59
N GLN A 60 -21.07 6.09 2.45
CA GLN A 60 -21.30 6.62 3.80
C GLN A 60 -20.44 7.87 4.11
N PRO A 61 -20.47 8.94 3.29
CA PRO A 61 -19.57 10.09 3.44
C PRO A 61 -19.74 10.85 4.76
N LYS A 62 -20.86 10.67 5.47
CA LYS A 62 -21.11 11.29 6.78
C LYS A 62 -20.62 10.43 7.96
N ALA A 63 -20.13 9.23 7.71
CA ALA A 63 -19.70 8.30 8.76
C ALA A 63 -18.22 8.43 9.13
N PHE A 64 -17.46 9.27 8.44
CA PHE A 64 -16.04 9.54 8.70
C PHE A 64 -15.70 11.00 8.39
N ASP A 65 -14.61 11.47 8.96
CA ASP A 65 -14.03 12.80 8.71
C ASP A 65 -12.68 12.66 7.97
N ILE A 66 -11.99 11.55 8.18
CA ILE A 66 -10.73 11.19 7.52
C ILE A 66 -10.86 9.78 6.93
N ALA A 67 -10.53 9.63 5.65
CA ALA A 67 -10.35 8.33 5.01
C ALA A 67 -8.85 8.02 4.90
N ASP A 68 -8.39 6.97 5.58
CA ASP A 68 -7.03 6.45 5.47
C ASP A 68 -7.04 5.32 4.46
N ILE A 69 -6.73 5.67 3.21
CA ILE A 69 -6.86 4.79 2.06
C ILE A 69 -5.53 4.64 1.33
N GLU A 70 -5.35 3.52 0.70
CA GLU A 70 -4.21 3.28 -0.19
C GLU A 70 -4.40 4.06 -1.51
N TYR A 71 -3.34 4.58 -2.09
CA TYR A 71 -3.41 5.48 -3.25
C TYR A 71 -4.17 4.88 -4.45
N TRP A 72 -4.09 3.58 -4.67
CA TRP A 72 -4.80 2.89 -5.76
C TRP A 72 -6.33 2.94 -5.59
N MET A 73 -6.84 3.09 -4.38
CA MET A 73 -8.27 3.24 -4.11
C MET A 73 -8.81 4.59 -4.62
N CYS A 74 -7.95 5.60 -4.76
CA CYS A 74 -8.36 6.93 -5.21
C CYS A 74 -9.06 6.88 -6.56
N LYS A 75 -8.61 6.06 -7.50
CA LYS A 75 -9.28 5.88 -8.80
C LYS A 75 -10.74 5.42 -8.68
N LYS A 76 -11.05 4.66 -7.63
CA LYS A 76 -12.42 4.15 -7.39
C LYS A 76 -13.30 5.17 -6.66
N VAL A 77 -12.75 5.89 -5.70
CA VAL A 77 -13.55 6.72 -4.78
C VAL A 77 -13.56 8.20 -5.13
N TRP A 78 -12.51 8.73 -5.76
CA TRP A 78 -12.42 10.15 -6.09
C TRP A 78 -13.53 10.63 -7.04
N PRO A 79 -13.85 9.92 -8.13
CA PRO A 79 -14.89 10.33 -9.08
C PRO A 79 -16.29 10.43 -8.44
N ILE A 80 -16.52 9.76 -7.30
CA ILE A 80 -17.80 9.78 -6.57
C ILE A 80 -18.04 11.15 -5.93
N GLY A 81 -16.96 11.89 -5.56
CA GLY A 81 -17.03 13.24 -5.01
C GLY A 81 -17.26 13.29 -3.50
N ASN A 82 -17.01 12.20 -2.78
CA ASN A 82 -17.12 12.15 -1.32
C ASN A 82 -15.82 12.51 -0.58
N LEU A 83 -14.75 12.77 -1.32
CA LEU A 83 -13.47 13.27 -0.79
C LEU A 83 -13.23 14.70 -1.28
N GLN A 84 -12.45 15.44 -0.51
CA GLN A 84 -12.13 16.85 -0.78
C GLN A 84 -10.64 17.00 -1.09
N ALA A 85 -10.33 17.78 -2.13
CA ALA A 85 -8.95 18.17 -2.42
C ALA A 85 -8.41 19.11 -1.34
N MET A 86 -7.11 18.96 -1.06
CA MET A 86 -6.39 19.75 -0.07
C MET A 86 -5.51 20.79 -0.75
N ASP A 87 -5.61 22.03 -0.30
CA ASP A 87 -4.76 23.12 -0.74
C ASP A 87 -3.31 22.86 -0.26
N THR A 88 -2.40 22.65 -1.19
CA THR A 88 -0.99 22.31 -0.89
C THR A 88 -0.30 23.41 -0.09
N SER A 89 -0.70 24.67 -0.24
CA SER A 89 -0.14 25.79 0.51
C SER A 89 -0.44 25.73 2.01
N LYS A 90 -1.45 24.94 2.41
CA LYS A 90 -1.84 24.71 3.81
C LYS A 90 -1.18 23.48 4.42
N ILE A 91 -0.44 22.72 3.66
CA ILE A 91 0.28 21.53 4.15
C ILE A 91 1.67 21.96 4.60
N ALA A 92 1.87 22.10 5.90
CA ALA A 92 3.10 22.66 6.48
C ALA A 92 4.39 21.92 6.08
N ASN A 93 4.31 20.63 5.80
CA ASN A 93 5.44 19.79 5.39
C ASN A 93 5.34 19.32 3.93
N TYR A 94 4.68 20.07 3.06
CA TYR A 94 4.49 19.70 1.67
C TYR A 94 5.80 19.45 0.93
N ASP A 95 6.82 20.25 1.19
CA ASP A 95 8.17 20.12 0.63
C ASP A 95 8.85 18.81 1.03
N LYS A 96 8.51 18.24 2.17
CA LYS A 96 9.03 16.97 2.70
C LYS A 96 8.36 15.73 2.12
N ILE A 97 7.24 15.87 1.40
CA ILE A 97 6.61 14.75 0.71
C ILE A 97 7.57 14.22 -0.34
N VAL A 98 7.85 12.91 -0.29
CA VAL A 98 8.79 12.25 -1.20
C VAL A 98 8.29 12.30 -2.65
N GLY A 99 9.24 12.40 -3.59
CA GLY A 99 8.95 12.65 -5.00
C GLY A 99 8.05 11.61 -5.67
N ILE A 100 8.03 10.37 -5.18
CA ILE A 100 7.16 9.32 -5.74
C ILE A 100 5.67 9.70 -5.72
N PHE A 101 5.23 10.54 -4.75
CA PHE A 101 3.87 11.06 -4.67
C PHE A 101 3.66 12.39 -5.40
N LYS A 102 4.73 13.08 -5.79
CA LYS A 102 4.66 14.39 -6.46
C LYS A 102 4.90 14.29 -7.95
N ASN A 103 6.01 13.72 -8.34
CA ASN A 103 6.45 13.66 -9.74
C ASN A 103 6.86 12.25 -10.20
N GLY A 104 6.53 11.23 -9.40
CA GLY A 104 6.80 9.84 -9.74
C GLY A 104 8.26 9.41 -9.61
N LYS A 105 9.12 10.21 -9.00
CA LYS A 105 10.55 9.90 -8.82
C LYS A 105 10.86 9.61 -7.36
N LEU A 106 11.47 8.49 -7.09
CA LEU A 106 11.94 8.16 -5.73
C LEU A 106 13.15 9.02 -5.32
N THR A 107 14.05 9.28 -6.27
CA THR A 107 15.19 10.18 -6.14
C THR A 107 15.23 11.15 -7.33
N PRO A 108 15.94 12.28 -7.25
CA PRO A 108 16.05 13.21 -8.37
C PRO A 108 16.56 12.58 -9.68
N THR A 109 17.35 11.50 -9.58
CA THR A 109 17.99 10.82 -10.71
C THR A 109 17.25 9.53 -11.14
N SER A 110 16.24 9.09 -10.37
CA SER A 110 15.47 7.90 -10.76
C SER A 110 14.57 8.18 -11.96
N THR A 111 14.24 7.12 -12.71
CA THR A 111 13.19 7.16 -13.72
C THR A 111 11.83 7.45 -13.07
N ILE A 112 10.91 8.01 -13.84
CA ILE A 112 9.52 8.18 -13.38
C ILE A 112 8.90 6.80 -13.22
N ALA A 113 8.21 6.58 -12.12
CA ALA A 113 7.49 5.35 -11.85
C ALA A 113 6.39 5.13 -12.92
N GLN A 114 6.30 3.91 -13.40
CA GLN A 114 5.36 3.53 -14.46
C GLN A 114 4.03 3.05 -13.89
N GLY A 115 3.04 3.01 -14.75
CA GLY A 115 1.73 2.45 -14.46
C GLY A 115 0.93 3.28 -13.48
N THR A 116 0.16 2.60 -12.64
CA THR A 116 -0.64 3.23 -11.60
C THR A 116 0.24 3.59 -10.39
N ALA A 117 1.21 4.46 -10.62
CA ALA A 117 2.08 4.96 -9.56
C ALA A 117 1.38 6.06 -8.75
N PRO A 118 1.79 6.31 -7.49
CA PRO A 118 1.09 7.25 -6.60
C PRO A 118 0.88 8.65 -7.18
N HIS A 119 1.88 9.21 -7.88
CA HIS A 119 1.79 10.56 -8.45
C HIS A 119 0.63 10.71 -9.44
N THR A 120 0.22 9.64 -10.12
CA THR A 120 -0.86 9.67 -11.12
C THR A 120 -2.23 9.92 -10.51
N VAL A 121 -2.36 9.86 -9.20
CA VAL A 121 -3.61 10.08 -8.46
C VAL A 121 -3.47 11.11 -7.34
N SER A 122 -2.27 11.72 -7.17
CA SER A 122 -2.00 12.64 -6.07
C SER A 122 -2.55 14.04 -6.27
N PHE A 123 -2.83 14.46 -7.50
CA PHE A 123 -3.24 15.84 -7.80
C PHE A 123 -4.50 15.92 -8.65
N VAL A 124 -5.19 17.05 -8.52
CA VAL A 124 -6.37 17.40 -9.34
C VAL A 124 -6.32 18.89 -9.73
N GLU A 125 -7.04 19.24 -10.79
CA GLU A 125 -7.16 20.61 -11.28
C GLU A 125 -8.17 21.42 -10.45
N GLY A 126 -7.68 22.08 -9.39
CA GLY A 126 -8.49 22.92 -8.53
C GLY A 126 -9.22 22.20 -7.38
N ALA A 127 -9.81 22.95 -6.48
CA ALA A 127 -10.46 22.48 -5.24
C ALA A 127 -11.59 21.46 -5.48
N ASN A 128 -12.25 21.53 -6.62
CA ASN A 128 -13.36 20.65 -7.00
C ASN A 128 -13.04 19.77 -8.22
N GLY A 129 -11.74 19.62 -8.52
CA GLY A 129 -11.27 18.82 -9.66
C GLY A 129 -11.69 17.36 -9.53
N LYS A 130 -12.30 16.82 -10.57
CA LYS A 130 -12.74 15.41 -10.61
C LYS A 130 -11.77 14.50 -11.35
N SER A 131 -10.94 15.07 -12.20
CA SER A 131 -9.93 14.36 -12.98
C SER A 131 -8.57 14.53 -12.34
N PHE A 132 -7.80 13.44 -12.29
CA PHE A 132 -6.43 13.49 -11.81
C PHE A 132 -5.53 14.22 -12.81
N SER A 133 -4.54 14.92 -12.26
CA SER A 133 -3.42 15.50 -13.00
C SER A 133 -2.17 14.64 -12.76
N SER A 134 -1.41 14.39 -13.81
CA SER A 134 -0.09 13.74 -13.71
C SER A 134 1.01 14.71 -13.25
N GLU A 135 0.71 16.01 -13.24
CA GLU A 135 1.61 17.07 -12.82
C GLU A 135 1.19 17.62 -11.46
N GLU A 136 2.16 18.15 -10.72
CA GLU A 136 1.88 18.85 -9.46
C GLU A 136 0.98 20.05 -9.71
N THR A 137 -0.09 20.15 -8.94
CA THR A 137 -1.00 21.31 -8.90
C THR A 137 -1.04 21.89 -7.49
N GLY A 138 -1.78 22.98 -7.30
CA GLY A 138 -2.05 23.52 -5.97
C GLY A 138 -3.02 22.68 -5.13
N TRP A 139 -3.50 21.52 -5.64
CA TRP A 139 -4.57 20.75 -5.02
C TRP A 139 -4.24 19.25 -4.99
N MET A 140 -4.07 18.73 -3.78
CA MET A 140 -3.69 17.35 -3.54
C MET A 140 -4.89 16.50 -3.11
N THR A 141 -4.99 15.28 -3.60
CA THR A 141 -6.08 14.35 -3.27
C THR A 141 -5.86 13.64 -1.93
N MET A 142 -4.60 13.49 -1.54
CA MET A 142 -4.19 12.77 -0.32
C MET A 142 -2.93 13.36 0.28
N ILE A 143 -2.74 13.17 1.58
CA ILE A 143 -1.46 13.40 2.26
C ILE A 143 -0.85 12.03 2.53
N PRO A 144 0.31 11.68 1.92
CA PRO A 144 0.97 10.40 2.19
C PRO A 144 1.44 10.33 3.65
N THR A 145 1.06 9.28 4.36
CA THR A 145 1.48 9.01 5.74
C THR A 145 2.56 7.95 5.79
N ILE A 146 2.40 6.91 5.00
CA ILE A 146 3.34 5.78 4.91
C ILE A 146 3.35 5.26 3.49
N TYR A 147 4.47 4.71 3.05
CA TYR A 147 4.55 3.97 1.80
C TYR A 147 5.44 2.75 1.96
N ASN A 148 5.19 1.76 1.13
CA ASN A 148 5.94 0.52 1.05
C ASN A 148 6.12 0.14 -0.42
N ALA A 149 7.13 -0.67 -0.69
CA ALA A 149 7.32 -1.33 -1.97
C ALA A 149 7.44 -2.82 -1.68
N ASP A 150 6.59 -3.63 -2.32
CA ASP A 150 6.45 -5.04 -1.97
C ASP A 150 7.44 -5.93 -2.73
N THR A 151 7.82 -7.03 -2.09
CA THR A 151 8.70 -8.06 -2.64
C THR A 151 8.45 -9.40 -1.94
N LEU A 152 9.32 -10.39 -2.18
CA LEU A 152 9.26 -11.67 -1.51
C LEU A 152 9.89 -11.61 -0.12
N GLY A 153 9.16 -12.12 0.87
CA GLY A 153 9.71 -12.52 2.15
C GLY A 153 10.18 -13.97 2.09
N ILE A 154 11.34 -14.26 2.65
CA ILE A 154 11.93 -15.60 2.68
C ILE A 154 12.42 -15.99 4.07
N ARG A 155 12.44 -17.28 4.35
CA ARG A 155 13.03 -17.91 5.52
C ARG A 155 14.44 -18.42 5.17
N PRO A 156 15.50 -17.62 5.41
CA PRO A 156 16.85 -18.00 5.02
C PRO A 156 17.41 -19.19 5.80
N ASP A 157 16.82 -19.51 6.95
CA ASP A 157 17.15 -20.69 7.74
C ASP A 157 16.54 -21.99 7.19
N LEU A 158 15.55 -21.87 6.29
CA LEU A 158 14.88 -23.00 5.64
C LEU A 158 15.18 -23.11 4.13
N ILE A 159 15.87 -22.12 3.57
CA ILE A 159 16.26 -22.05 2.15
C ILE A 159 17.78 -21.91 2.07
N ASN A 160 18.47 -22.95 1.60
CA ASN A 160 19.93 -23.02 1.59
C ASN A 160 20.58 -22.45 0.32
N ARG A 161 19.93 -21.54 -0.38
CA ARG A 161 20.44 -20.89 -1.59
C ARG A 161 19.90 -19.46 -1.74
N PRO A 162 20.56 -18.63 -2.55
CA PRO A 162 20.05 -17.29 -2.85
C PRO A 162 18.71 -17.33 -3.61
N ILE A 163 17.83 -16.40 -3.27
CA ILE A 163 16.59 -16.10 -3.98
C ILE A 163 16.76 -14.74 -4.64
N ASN A 164 16.73 -14.66 -5.95
CA ASN A 164 17.10 -13.46 -6.71
C ASN A 164 16.04 -13.00 -7.72
N THR A 165 14.92 -13.69 -7.81
CA THR A 165 13.88 -13.40 -8.82
C THR A 165 12.49 -13.71 -8.27
N TRP A 166 11.49 -12.96 -8.70
CA TRP A 166 10.08 -13.23 -8.40
C TRP A 166 9.63 -14.61 -8.91
N ALA A 167 10.24 -15.12 -9.97
CA ALA A 167 9.92 -16.47 -10.51
C ALA A 167 10.02 -17.59 -9.47
N GLU A 168 10.81 -17.40 -8.42
CA GLU A 168 10.98 -18.38 -7.36
C GLU A 168 9.70 -18.72 -6.60
N LEU A 169 8.71 -17.84 -6.61
CA LEU A 169 7.41 -18.13 -5.99
C LEU A 169 6.70 -19.33 -6.62
N LEU A 170 6.93 -19.58 -7.91
CA LEU A 170 6.41 -20.74 -8.64
C LEU A 170 7.46 -21.84 -8.85
N ASN A 171 8.64 -21.75 -8.26
CA ASN A 171 9.65 -22.80 -8.35
C ASN A 171 9.13 -24.08 -7.67
N PRO A 172 9.15 -25.24 -8.37
CA PRO A 172 8.68 -26.52 -7.82
C PRO A 172 9.36 -26.95 -6.51
N GLU A 173 10.56 -26.43 -6.23
CA GLU A 173 11.26 -26.64 -4.95
C GLU A 173 10.42 -26.20 -3.74
N PHE A 174 9.61 -25.17 -3.93
CA PHE A 174 8.76 -24.60 -2.88
C PHE A 174 7.31 -25.07 -2.94
N LYS A 175 7.05 -26.18 -3.66
CA LYS A 175 5.70 -26.75 -3.74
C LYS A 175 5.13 -27.04 -2.36
N GLY A 176 3.93 -26.52 -2.08
CA GLY A 176 3.26 -26.64 -0.78
C GLY A 176 3.91 -25.80 0.34
N LYS A 177 4.86 -24.90 0.01
CA LYS A 177 5.56 -24.03 0.96
C LYS A 177 5.57 -22.56 0.54
N ALA A 178 4.89 -22.22 -0.55
CA ALA A 178 4.73 -20.85 -1.03
C ALA A 178 3.37 -20.28 -0.61
N SER A 179 3.27 -18.95 -0.53
CA SER A 179 2.02 -18.22 -0.30
C SER A 179 2.03 -16.88 -1.05
N ILE A 180 0.85 -16.36 -1.34
CA ILE A 180 0.67 -15.07 -2.02
C ILE A 180 -0.53 -14.33 -1.45
N LEU A 181 -0.51 -13.01 -1.56
CA LEU A 181 -1.58 -12.13 -1.14
C LEU A 181 -2.84 -12.37 -1.97
N ASP A 182 -3.98 -12.60 -1.30
CA ASP A 182 -5.30 -12.80 -1.89
C ASP A 182 -6.16 -11.53 -1.74
N ILE A 183 -5.66 -10.43 -2.26
CA ILE A 183 -6.41 -9.18 -2.50
C ILE A 183 -6.30 -8.90 -3.99
N SER A 184 -7.42 -8.95 -4.71
CA SER A 184 -7.44 -8.98 -6.19
C SER A 184 -6.67 -7.83 -6.85
N SER A 185 -6.79 -6.61 -6.34
CA SER A 185 -6.14 -5.41 -6.88
C SER A 185 -4.63 -5.33 -6.58
N ILE A 186 -4.14 -6.08 -5.60
CA ILE A 186 -2.73 -6.08 -5.19
C ILE A 186 -2.08 -7.39 -5.60
N GLY A 187 -2.68 -8.52 -5.24
CA GLY A 187 -2.12 -9.84 -5.50
C GLY A 187 -1.92 -10.13 -6.99
N ILE A 188 -2.76 -9.57 -7.88
CA ILE A 188 -2.55 -9.72 -9.32
C ILE A 188 -1.26 -9.04 -9.79
N MET A 189 -0.81 -7.99 -9.14
CA MET A 189 0.46 -7.34 -9.47
C MET A 189 1.65 -8.19 -9.00
N ASP A 190 1.55 -8.85 -7.83
CA ASP A 190 2.52 -9.85 -7.40
C ASP A 190 2.60 -11.00 -8.41
N MET A 191 1.43 -11.49 -8.86
CA MET A 191 1.36 -12.51 -9.90
C MET A 191 2.02 -12.05 -11.20
N ALA A 192 1.81 -10.80 -11.61
CA ALA A 192 2.41 -10.25 -12.82
C ALA A 192 3.94 -10.15 -12.71
N MET A 193 4.47 -9.78 -11.54
CA MET A 193 5.93 -9.81 -11.31
C MET A 193 6.51 -11.20 -11.52
N VAL A 194 5.81 -12.22 -11.04
CA VAL A 194 6.23 -13.63 -11.23
C VAL A 194 6.18 -14.06 -12.69
N CYS A 195 5.05 -13.79 -13.39
CA CYS A 195 4.87 -14.16 -14.79
C CYS A 195 5.88 -13.47 -15.71
N GLU A 196 6.18 -12.21 -15.46
CA GLU A 196 7.20 -11.47 -16.20
C GLU A 196 8.60 -12.02 -15.92
N ALA A 197 8.92 -12.31 -14.65
CA ALA A 197 10.20 -12.92 -14.26
C ALA A 197 10.43 -14.31 -14.86
N MET A 198 9.36 -15.07 -15.10
CA MET A 198 9.39 -16.36 -15.80
C MET A 198 9.50 -16.21 -17.32
N GLY A 199 9.31 -15.02 -17.88
CA GLY A 199 9.25 -14.78 -19.32
C GLY A 199 7.94 -15.23 -19.99
N GLU A 200 6.91 -15.51 -19.21
CA GLU A 200 5.61 -16.00 -19.71
C GLU A 200 4.73 -14.88 -20.30
N ILE A 201 4.84 -13.68 -19.75
CA ILE A 201 4.08 -12.50 -20.17
C ILE A 201 5.01 -11.28 -20.11
N GLN A 202 4.97 -10.48 -21.17
CA GLN A 202 5.53 -9.12 -21.15
C GLN A 202 4.37 -8.14 -21.05
N TYR A 203 4.28 -7.44 -19.94
CA TYR A 203 3.20 -6.50 -19.67
C TYR A 203 3.51 -5.14 -20.28
N GLY A 204 2.50 -4.51 -20.87
CA GLY A 204 2.58 -3.10 -21.25
C GLY A 204 2.62 -2.20 -20.02
N ASP A 205 1.74 -2.47 -19.06
CA ASP A 205 1.66 -1.77 -17.77
C ASP A 205 0.99 -2.69 -16.72
N LYS A 206 1.78 -3.20 -15.78
CA LYS A 206 1.27 -4.07 -14.70
C LYS A 206 0.22 -3.40 -13.80
N GLY A 207 0.18 -2.08 -13.76
CA GLY A 207 -0.84 -1.32 -13.01
C GLY A 207 -2.11 -1.04 -13.83
N ASN A 208 -2.12 -1.37 -15.13
CA ASN A 208 -3.24 -1.17 -16.05
C ASN A 208 -3.29 -2.28 -17.11
N MET A 209 -3.38 -3.51 -16.65
CA MET A 209 -3.35 -4.70 -17.51
C MET A 209 -4.55 -4.77 -18.45
N THR A 210 -4.33 -5.27 -19.64
CA THR A 210 -5.39 -5.67 -20.56
C THR A 210 -6.12 -6.91 -20.02
N LYS A 211 -7.30 -7.17 -20.59
CA LYS A 211 -8.06 -8.39 -20.23
C LYS A 211 -7.26 -9.66 -20.55
N GLU A 212 -6.56 -9.68 -21.67
CA GLU A 212 -5.73 -10.82 -22.09
C GLU A 212 -4.58 -11.06 -21.12
N GLU A 213 -3.90 -10.00 -20.66
CA GLU A 213 -2.84 -10.09 -19.66
C GLU A 213 -3.39 -10.62 -18.33
N ILE A 214 -4.55 -10.11 -17.89
CA ILE A 214 -5.23 -10.60 -16.68
C ILE A 214 -5.59 -12.08 -16.81
N ASP A 215 -6.28 -12.47 -17.87
CA ASP A 215 -6.74 -13.86 -18.07
C ASP A 215 -5.57 -14.84 -18.11
N LYS A 216 -4.48 -14.48 -18.80
CA LYS A 216 -3.27 -15.34 -18.87
C LYS A 216 -2.59 -15.43 -17.51
N THR A 217 -2.45 -14.31 -16.79
CA THR A 217 -1.87 -14.27 -15.44
C THR A 217 -2.64 -15.17 -14.48
N ILE A 218 -3.97 -15.02 -14.43
CA ILE A 218 -4.86 -15.82 -13.59
C ILE A 218 -4.80 -17.30 -14.01
N GLY A 219 -4.72 -17.60 -15.31
CA GLY A 219 -4.57 -18.96 -15.82
C GLY A 219 -3.34 -19.66 -15.26
N ILE A 220 -2.17 -19.03 -15.33
CA ILE A 220 -0.90 -19.56 -14.80
C ILE A 220 -1.02 -19.88 -13.31
N PHE A 221 -1.54 -18.94 -12.51
CA PHE A 221 -1.67 -19.12 -11.06
C PHE A 221 -2.76 -20.11 -10.69
N THR A 222 -3.82 -20.24 -11.48
CA THR A 222 -4.85 -21.27 -11.30
C THR A 222 -4.26 -22.67 -11.47
N GLU A 223 -3.44 -22.88 -12.50
CA GLU A 223 -2.78 -24.17 -12.71
C GLU A 223 -1.74 -24.44 -11.61
N ALA A 224 -0.95 -23.45 -11.19
CA ALA A 224 -0.04 -23.59 -10.05
C ALA A 224 -0.79 -23.95 -8.75
N LYS A 225 -1.95 -23.33 -8.49
CA LYS A 225 -2.81 -23.67 -7.35
C LYS A 225 -3.30 -25.11 -7.43
N LYS A 226 -3.84 -25.55 -8.58
CA LYS A 226 -4.27 -26.93 -8.80
C LYS A 226 -3.13 -27.93 -8.62
N ALA A 227 -1.92 -27.57 -9.05
CA ALA A 227 -0.73 -28.38 -8.86
C ALA A 227 -0.25 -28.44 -7.40
N GLY A 228 -0.85 -27.68 -6.49
CA GLY A 228 -0.48 -27.65 -5.07
C GLY A 228 0.79 -26.85 -4.76
N GLN A 229 1.11 -25.83 -5.57
CA GLN A 229 2.25 -24.95 -5.35
C GLN A 229 2.12 -24.17 -4.04
N PHE A 230 0.92 -23.68 -3.77
CA PHE A 230 0.66 -22.82 -2.62
C PHE A 230 0.20 -23.61 -1.40
N ARG A 231 0.79 -23.28 -0.24
CA ARG A 231 0.34 -23.76 1.07
C ARG A 231 -0.92 -23.01 1.52
N ALA A 232 -0.96 -21.71 1.23
CA ALA A 232 -2.05 -20.84 1.63
C ALA A 232 -2.13 -19.58 0.73
N PHE A 233 -3.23 -18.88 0.85
CA PHE A 233 -3.44 -17.53 0.34
C PHE A 233 -3.81 -16.65 1.54
N TRP A 234 -3.10 -15.55 1.75
CA TRP A 234 -3.30 -14.70 2.92
C TRP A 234 -4.00 -13.38 2.54
N LYS A 235 -4.81 -12.86 3.44
CA LYS A 235 -5.58 -11.61 3.27
C LYS A 235 -5.25 -10.56 4.32
N SER A 236 -4.75 -10.98 5.47
CA SER A 236 -4.47 -10.10 6.59
C SER A 236 -2.99 -10.08 6.95
N PHE A 237 -2.58 -9.01 7.62
CA PHE A 237 -1.24 -8.85 8.16
C PHE A 237 -0.84 -10.03 9.07
N ASP A 238 -1.73 -10.41 9.98
CA ASP A 238 -1.46 -11.49 10.95
C ASP A 238 -1.35 -12.86 10.28
N GLU A 239 -2.15 -13.16 9.25
CA GLU A 239 -2.00 -14.39 8.47
C GLU A 239 -0.64 -14.46 7.81
N SER A 240 -0.19 -13.38 7.15
CA SER A 240 1.13 -13.28 6.53
C SER A 240 2.25 -13.55 7.54
N VAL A 241 2.19 -12.89 8.70
CA VAL A 241 3.17 -13.08 9.79
C VAL A 241 3.17 -14.52 10.30
N ASN A 242 2.00 -15.09 10.56
CA ASN A 242 1.89 -16.42 11.16
C ASN A 242 2.36 -17.53 10.22
N LEU A 243 2.04 -17.46 8.93
CA LEU A 243 2.51 -18.42 7.92
C LEU A 243 4.05 -18.47 7.84
N MET A 244 4.70 -17.31 7.84
CA MET A 244 6.16 -17.24 7.83
C MET A 244 6.77 -17.66 9.16
N ALA A 245 6.18 -17.23 10.28
CA ALA A 245 6.70 -17.51 11.59
C ALA A 245 6.64 -19.02 11.94
N SER A 246 5.55 -19.70 11.54
CA SER A 246 5.42 -21.15 11.76
C SER A 246 6.37 -22.00 10.90
N GLY A 247 6.87 -21.45 9.79
CA GLY A 247 7.67 -22.20 8.81
C GLY A 247 6.83 -23.07 7.87
N GLU A 248 5.50 -22.98 7.95
CA GLU A 248 4.61 -23.63 6.95
C GLU A 248 4.82 -23.05 5.55
N VAL A 249 5.17 -21.77 5.50
CA VAL A 249 5.56 -21.05 4.29
C VAL A 249 7.00 -20.58 4.45
N VAL A 250 7.79 -20.77 3.43
CA VAL A 250 9.21 -20.39 3.41
C VAL A 250 9.48 -19.22 2.45
N ILE A 251 8.57 -18.99 1.50
CA ILE A 251 8.61 -17.92 0.50
C ILE A 251 7.19 -17.40 0.24
N GLN A 252 7.01 -16.10 0.31
CA GLN A 252 5.72 -15.47 -0.03
C GLN A 252 5.87 -14.02 -0.46
N SER A 253 4.90 -13.48 -1.24
CA SER A 253 4.77 -12.03 -1.35
C SER A 253 4.45 -11.45 0.04
N MET A 254 5.10 -10.36 0.42
CA MET A 254 5.04 -9.93 1.82
C MET A 254 5.26 -8.43 1.96
N TRP A 255 4.68 -7.84 2.99
CA TRP A 255 4.89 -6.45 3.35
C TRP A 255 6.07 -6.29 4.32
N SER A 256 6.85 -5.22 4.19
CA SER A 256 8.02 -4.99 5.05
C SER A 256 7.68 -4.96 6.54
N PRO A 257 6.55 -4.39 7.00
CA PRO A 257 6.17 -4.46 8.42
C PRO A 257 5.96 -5.89 8.91
N ALA A 258 5.44 -6.79 8.07
CA ALA A 258 5.25 -8.18 8.42
C ALA A 258 6.59 -8.92 8.60
N ILE A 259 7.59 -8.60 7.77
CA ILE A 259 8.98 -9.09 7.98
C ILE A 259 9.50 -8.67 9.35
N THR A 260 9.31 -7.40 9.72
CA THR A 260 9.72 -6.87 11.02
C THR A 260 9.02 -7.60 12.16
N ALA A 261 7.72 -7.88 12.02
CA ALA A 261 6.96 -8.62 13.01
C ALA A 261 7.43 -10.08 13.17
N VAL A 262 7.82 -10.76 12.08
CA VAL A 262 8.42 -12.10 12.14
C VAL A 262 9.78 -12.05 12.87
N ARG A 263 10.63 -11.09 12.51
CA ARG A 263 11.95 -10.90 13.15
C ARG A 263 11.85 -10.59 14.62
N SER A 264 10.86 -9.82 15.06
CA SER A 264 10.65 -9.50 16.49
C SER A 264 10.33 -10.73 17.35
N LYS A 265 9.88 -11.82 16.72
CA LYS A 265 9.69 -13.13 17.36
C LYS A 265 10.98 -13.97 17.43
N GLY A 266 12.14 -13.41 17.04
CA GLY A 266 13.41 -14.13 16.99
C GLY A 266 13.54 -15.09 15.77
N ILE A 267 12.68 -14.97 14.78
CA ILE A 267 12.63 -15.87 13.62
C ILE A 267 13.34 -15.17 12.44
N PRO A 268 14.33 -15.85 11.79
CA PRO A 268 14.97 -15.30 10.62
C PRO A 268 13.98 -15.08 9.48
N CYS A 269 13.93 -13.87 8.93
CA CYS A 269 13.11 -13.54 7.79
C CYS A 269 13.77 -12.39 7.02
N VAL A 270 13.84 -12.50 5.71
CA VAL A 270 14.48 -11.50 4.84
C VAL A 270 13.46 -10.91 3.88
N TYR A 271 13.45 -9.60 3.77
CA TYR A 271 12.76 -8.86 2.72
C TYR A 271 13.71 -8.77 1.54
N GLN A 272 13.46 -9.61 0.53
CA GLN A 272 14.49 -9.96 -0.45
C GLN A 272 14.52 -8.95 -1.61
N PRO A 273 15.60 -8.23 -1.85
CA PRO A 273 15.79 -7.49 -3.10
C PRO A 273 15.92 -8.48 -4.27
N LEU A 274 15.12 -8.28 -5.30
CA LEU A 274 15.05 -9.14 -6.47
C LEU A 274 15.49 -8.37 -7.72
N LYS A 275 15.97 -9.08 -8.74
CA LYS A 275 16.51 -8.46 -9.98
C LYS A 275 15.45 -7.68 -10.76
N GLU A 276 14.19 -8.06 -10.66
CA GLU A 276 13.05 -7.36 -11.28
C GLU A 276 12.62 -6.13 -10.48
N GLY A 277 13.18 -5.93 -9.28
CA GLY A 277 12.81 -4.85 -8.39
C GLY A 277 11.61 -5.16 -7.50
N TYR A 278 11.05 -4.11 -6.94
CA TYR A 278 9.87 -4.15 -6.08
C TYR A 278 8.60 -3.84 -6.88
N ARG A 279 7.49 -4.27 -6.36
CA ARG A 279 6.17 -3.90 -6.85
C ARG A 279 5.66 -2.66 -6.13
#